data_6e54ea5147582f7e32d3771d823de056
#
_entry.id   6e54ea5147582f7e32d3771d823de056
#
_cell.length_a   1.000
_cell.length_b   1.000
_cell.length_c   1.000
_cell.angle_alpha   90.00
_cell.angle_beta   90.00
_cell.angle_gamma   90.00
#
_symmetry.space_group_name_H-M   'P 1'
#
loop_
_entity.id
_entity.type
_entity.pdbx_description
1 polymer ?
#
loop_
_entity_poly.entity_id
_entity_poly.type
_entity_poly.pdbx_seq_one_letter_code
_entity_poly.pdbx_strand_id
1 'polypeptide(L)'
;DYETIQAALLAAETGHLVLSTLHTTGAAQTVERVIDACPTGGQNQVRVQLAGTLKGIVSQCLIPCGGGVTRVAGTELLVATDAILNLIREGKTHQISNMMQSGTALGMHTLNMDLVRLMQQGYITREDAAIYTNNKAELEATLR
;
A
#
# COMPACT_ATOMS: atom_id res chain seq x y z
N ASP A 1 1.72 -5.79 17.44
CA ASP A 1 0.77 -6.71 18.05
C ASP A 1 -0.67 -6.16 17.97
N TYR A 2 -1.66 -6.97 18.32
CA TYR A 2 -3.08 -6.59 18.25
C TYR A 2 -3.45 -5.45 19.20
N GLU A 3 -2.90 -5.45 20.40
CA GLU A 3 -3.20 -4.43 21.41
C GLU A 3 -2.77 -3.04 20.93
N THR A 4 -1.61 -2.95 20.30
CA THR A 4 -1.12 -1.69 19.70
C THR A 4 -2.01 -1.22 18.56
N ILE A 5 -2.45 -2.13 17.68
CA ILE A 5 -3.37 -1.81 16.58
C ILE A 5 -4.71 -1.32 17.13
N GLN A 6 -5.25 -1.99 18.12
CA GLN A 6 -6.51 -1.61 18.75
C GLN A 6 -6.43 -0.21 19.39
N ALA A 7 -5.34 0.08 20.12
CA ALA A 7 -5.11 1.39 20.71
C ALA A 7 -5.01 2.49 19.64
N ALA A 8 -4.31 2.20 18.52
CA ALA A 8 -4.17 3.12 17.41
C ALA A 8 -5.53 3.42 16.73
N LEU A 9 -6.34 2.39 16.48
CA LEU A 9 -7.69 2.56 15.92
C LEU A 9 -8.59 3.37 16.84
N LEU A 10 -8.59 3.09 18.15
CA LEU A 10 -9.36 3.83 19.13
C LEU A 10 -8.95 5.31 19.19
N ALA A 11 -7.65 5.60 19.18
CA ALA A 11 -7.15 6.96 19.13
C ALA A 11 -7.59 7.70 17.85
N ALA A 12 -7.56 7.02 16.70
CA ALA A 12 -8.00 7.58 15.43
C ALA A 12 -9.53 7.86 15.43
N GLU A 13 -10.35 6.97 15.99
CA GLU A 13 -11.81 7.16 16.13
C GLU A 13 -12.15 8.35 17.02
N THR A 14 -11.32 8.66 18.01
CA THR A 14 -11.49 9.83 18.89
C THR A 14 -10.89 11.12 18.33
N GLY A 15 -10.49 11.13 17.05
CA GLY A 15 -10.07 12.32 16.32
C GLY A 15 -8.57 12.62 16.33
N HIS A 16 -7.74 11.72 16.85
CA HIS A 16 -6.28 11.89 16.81
C HIS A 16 -5.74 11.51 15.42
N LEU A 17 -4.74 12.25 14.95
CA LEU A 17 -3.93 11.81 13.82
C LEU A 17 -2.95 10.74 14.30
N VAL A 18 -3.12 9.53 13.81
CA VAL A 18 -2.26 8.40 14.15
C VAL A 18 -1.34 8.10 12.97
N LEU A 19 -0.04 8.05 13.20
CA LEU A 19 0.97 7.59 12.26
C LEU A 19 1.60 6.29 12.79
N SER A 20 1.69 5.28 11.94
CA SER A 20 2.25 3.98 12.29
C SER A 20 3.05 3.41 11.13
N THR A 21 3.91 2.45 11.42
CA THR A 21 4.70 1.72 10.42
C THR A 21 4.42 0.23 10.53
N LEU A 22 4.40 -0.44 9.37
CA LEU A 22 4.26 -1.89 9.23
C LEU A 22 5.32 -2.41 8.26
N HIS A 23 5.69 -3.68 8.40
CA HIS A 23 6.65 -4.35 7.51
C HIS A 23 5.90 -5.08 6.39
N THR A 24 5.34 -4.32 5.45
CA THR A 24 4.56 -4.81 4.31
C THR A 24 5.06 -4.18 3.02
N THR A 25 4.86 -4.85 1.90
CA THR A 25 5.37 -4.43 0.58
C THR A 25 4.31 -3.79 -0.31
N GLY A 26 3.09 -3.57 0.20
CA GLY A 26 2.02 -2.96 -0.57
C GLY A 26 0.83 -2.54 0.28
N ALA A 27 -0.01 -1.65 -0.26
CA ALA A 27 -1.15 -1.08 0.46
C ALA A 27 -2.23 -2.11 0.79
N ALA A 28 -2.60 -2.98 -0.15
CA ALA A 28 -3.56 -4.05 0.08
C ALA A 28 -3.07 -5.00 1.19
N GLN A 29 -1.80 -5.42 1.13
CA GLN A 29 -1.20 -6.27 2.16
C GLN A 29 -1.13 -5.57 3.52
N THR A 30 -0.94 -4.25 3.55
CA THR A 30 -0.97 -3.47 4.80
C THR A 30 -2.34 -3.56 5.46
N VAL A 31 -3.42 -3.39 4.68
CA VAL A 31 -4.80 -3.53 5.17
C VAL A 31 -5.04 -4.94 5.72
N GLU A 32 -4.69 -5.97 4.96
CA GLU A 32 -4.81 -7.37 5.40
C GLU A 32 -4.03 -7.63 6.68
N ARG A 33 -2.78 -7.15 6.76
CA ARG A 33 -1.93 -7.33 7.94
C ARG A 33 -2.51 -6.72 9.21
N VAL A 34 -3.16 -5.56 9.10
CA VAL A 34 -3.86 -4.93 10.23
C VAL A 34 -5.03 -5.79 10.68
N ILE A 35 -5.82 -6.32 9.75
CA ILE A 35 -6.99 -7.15 10.03
C ILE A 35 -6.57 -8.51 10.62
N ASP A 36 -5.56 -9.15 10.04
CA ASP A 36 -5.09 -10.47 10.43
C ASP A 36 -4.36 -10.50 11.78
N ALA A 37 -3.85 -9.35 12.24
CA ALA A 37 -3.30 -9.23 13.59
C ALA A 37 -4.39 -9.38 14.68
N CYS A 38 -5.67 -9.24 14.31
CA CYS A 38 -6.80 -9.41 15.22
C CYS A 38 -7.21 -10.89 15.35
N PRO A 39 -7.59 -11.37 16.54
CA PRO A 39 -8.23 -12.67 16.71
C PRO A 39 -9.45 -12.81 15.80
N THR A 40 -9.70 -14.01 15.31
CA THR A 40 -10.70 -14.31 14.26
C THR A 40 -12.09 -13.75 14.55
N GLY A 41 -12.52 -13.69 15.82
CA GLY A 41 -13.84 -13.14 16.19
C GLY A 41 -13.93 -11.61 16.13
N GLY A 42 -12.82 -10.88 16.07
CA GLY A 42 -12.77 -9.41 16.06
C GLY A 42 -12.44 -8.78 14.70
N GLN A 43 -12.06 -9.58 13.72
CA GLN A 43 -11.57 -9.07 12.41
C GLN A 43 -12.57 -8.17 11.69
N ASN A 44 -13.87 -8.49 11.78
CA ASN A 44 -14.91 -7.69 11.13
C ASN A 44 -15.05 -6.31 11.78
N GLN A 45 -14.92 -6.23 13.10
CA GLN A 45 -14.92 -4.95 13.81
C GLN A 45 -13.70 -4.09 13.42
N VAL A 46 -12.50 -4.69 13.42
CA VAL A 46 -11.25 -3.99 12.98
C VAL A 46 -11.38 -3.49 11.55
N ARG A 47 -11.98 -4.28 10.65
CA ARG A 47 -12.22 -3.89 9.26
C ARG A 47 -13.10 -2.63 9.16
N VAL A 48 -14.18 -2.58 9.93
CA VAL A 48 -15.08 -1.42 9.97
C VAL A 48 -14.40 -0.20 10.56
N GLN A 49 -13.66 -0.35 11.67
CA GLN A 49 -12.92 0.73 12.32
C GLN A 49 -11.81 1.29 11.41
N LEU A 50 -11.02 0.40 10.78
CA LEU A 50 -9.99 0.80 9.83
C LEU A 50 -10.60 1.58 8.65
N ALA A 51 -11.70 1.08 8.08
CA ALA A 51 -12.40 1.77 7.01
C ALA A 51 -13.06 3.09 7.43
N GLY A 52 -13.27 3.32 8.72
CA GLY A 52 -13.77 4.59 9.26
C GLY A 52 -12.67 5.63 9.52
N THR A 53 -11.43 5.19 9.71
CA THR A 53 -10.34 6.05 10.21
C THR A 53 -9.16 6.20 9.25
N LEU A 54 -8.94 5.24 8.34
CA LEU A 54 -7.81 5.25 7.41
C LEU A 54 -7.81 6.53 6.55
N LYS A 55 -6.66 7.16 6.41
CA LYS A 55 -6.44 8.33 5.55
C LYS A 55 -5.58 7.99 4.33
N GLY A 56 -4.59 7.15 4.48
CA GLY A 56 -3.73 6.72 3.39
C GLY A 56 -2.69 5.70 3.83
N ILE A 57 -2.05 5.09 2.87
CA ILE A 57 -0.93 4.16 3.07
C ILE A 57 0.17 4.54 2.09
N VAL A 58 1.38 4.67 2.60
CA VAL A 58 2.60 4.81 1.79
C VAL A 58 3.44 3.56 2.02
N SER A 59 3.67 2.79 0.96
CA SER A 59 4.65 1.70 0.97
C SER A 59 5.89 2.13 0.21
N GLN A 60 7.06 1.63 0.63
CA GLN A 60 8.32 1.94 -0.06
C GLN A 60 9.28 0.76 -0.05
N CYS A 61 10.11 0.69 -1.08
CA CYS A 61 11.31 -0.13 -1.12
C CYS A 61 12.50 0.71 -1.60
N LEU A 62 13.70 0.38 -1.15
CA LEU A 62 14.93 1.05 -1.58
C LEU A 62 15.63 0.18 -2.62
N ILE A 63 15.72 0.69 -3.84
CA ILE A 63 16.28 0.00 -5.00
C ILE A 63 17.69 0.53 -5.25
N PRO A 64 18.73 -0.32 -5.32
CA PRO A 64 20.06 0.11 -5.70
C PRO A 64 20.07 0.74 -7.11
N CYS A 65 20.79 1.84 -7.27
CA CYS A 65 20.98 2.51 -8.54
C CYS A 65 22.43 3.03 -8.66
N GLY A 66 22.81 3.55 -9.82
CA GLY A 66 24.17 4.08 -10.03
C GLY A 66 25.26 3.05 -9.78
N GLY A 67 25.09 1.80 -10.25
CA GLY A 67 26.07 0.72 -10.02
C GLY A 67 26.10 0.22 -8.56
N GLY A 68 25.03 0.44 -7.78
CA GLY A 68 24.91 0.01 -6.39
C GLY A 68 25.47 0.99 -5.36
N VAL A 69 25.96 2.15 -5.78
CA VAL A 69 26.55 3.17 -4.88
C VAL A 69 25.45 3.95 -4.16
N THR A 70 24.31 4.17 -4.80
CA THR A 70 23.17 4.92 -4.26
C THR A 70 21.90 4.09 -4.30
N ARG A 71 20.83 4.60 -3.69
CA ARG A 71 19.51 3.97 -3.71
C ARG A 71 18.45 4.99 -4.07
N VAL A 72 17.43 4.53 -4.79
CA VAL A 72 16.22 5.30 -5.07
C VAL A 72 15.03 4.63 -4.40
N ALA A 73 14.07 5.41 -3.93
CA ALA A 73 12.84 4.89 -3.37
C ALA A 73 11.85 4.55 -4.48
N GLY A 74 11.46 3.26 -4.57
CA GLY A 74 10.25 2.85 -5.26
C GLY A 74 9.07 2.93 -4.27
N THR A 75 7.99 3.58 -4.67
CA THR A 75 6.88 3.89 -3.78
C THR A 75 5.54 3.38 -4.29
N GLU A 76 4.63 3.14 -3.37
CA GLU A 76 3.22 2.90 -3.63
C GLU A 76 2.40 3.80 -2.71
N LEU A 77 1.41 4.52 -3.27
CA LEU A 77 0.57 5.45 -2.52
C LEU A 77 -0.91 5.12 -2.70
N LEU A 78 -1.56 4.87 -1.59
CA LEU A 78 -3.02 4.75 -1.49
C LEU A 78 -3.58 5.96 -0.75
N VAL A 79 -4.57 6.61 -1.34
CA VAL A 79 -5.41 7.62 -0.68
C VAL A 79 -6.75 6.96 -0.35
N ALA A 80 -7.20 7.08 0.90
CA ALA A 80 -8.42 6.43 1.38
C ALA A 80 -9.68 7.14 0.86
N THR A 81 -10.05 6.87 -0.39
CA THR A 81 -11.32 7.30 -0.98
C THR A 81 -12.48 6.43 -0.48
N ASP A 82 -13.72 6.93 -0.57
CA ASP A 82 -14.91 6.18 -0.19
C ASP A 82 -15.00 4.81 -0.90
N ALA A 83 -14.57 4.74 -2.15
CA ALA A 83 -14.52 3.49 -2.91
C ALA A 83 -13.54 2.48 -2.28
N ILE A 84 -12.34 2.92 -1.92
CA ILE A 84 -11.35 2.07 -1.25
C ILE A 84 -11.84 1.66 0.14
N LEU A 85 -12.40 2.59 0.91
CA LEU A 85 -12.94 2.30 2.24
C LEU A 85 -14.08 1.28 2.18
N ASN A 86 -14.92 1.32 1.14
CA ASN A 86 -15.95 0.30 0.92
C ASN A 86 -15.35 -1.07 0.59
N LEU A 87 -14.31 -1.14 -0.25
CA LEU A 87 -13.61 -2.41 -0.50
C LEU A 87 -13.04 -3.02 0.77
N ILE A 88 -12.50 -2.21 1.68
CA ILE A 88 -12.00 -2.65 2.97
C ILE A 88 -13.16 -3.21 3.82
N ARG A 89 -14.30 -2.51 3.93
CA ARG A 89 -15.47 -2.98 4.70
C ARG A 89 -16.00 -4.31 4.18
N GLU A 90 -16.03 -4.48 2.86
CA GLU A 90 -16.55 -5.68 2.20
C GLU A 90 -15.54 -6.84 2.14
N GLY A 91 -14.30 -6.63 2.61
CA GLY A 91 -13.24 -7.63 2.54
C GLY A 91 -12.73 -7.90 1.12
N LYS A 92 -12.93 -6.96 0.20
CA LYS A 92 -12.51 -7.04 -1.22
C LYS A 92 -11.13 -6.40 -1.44
N THR A 93 -10.19 -6.64 -0.55
CA THR A 93 -8.84 -6.03 -0.56
C THR A 93 -8.07 -6.30 -1.84
N HIS A 94 -8.31 -7.45 -2.51
CA HIS A 94 -7.73 -7.80 -3.80
C HIS A 94 -8.08 -6.81 -4.93
N GLN A 95 -9.11 -5.99 -4.79
CA GLN A 95 -9.51 -4.98 -5.79
C GLN A 95 -8.85 -3.61 -5.55
N ILE A 96 -8.15 -3.42 -4.42
CA ILE A 96 -7.53 -2.14 -4.05
C ILE A 96 -6.53 -1.68 -5.12
N SER A 97 -5.67 -2.57 -5.62
CA SER A 97 -4.67 -2.21 -6.64
C SER A 97 -5.31 -1.65 -7.92
N ASN A 98 -6.43 -2.21 -8.37
CA ASN A 98 -7.16 -1.71 -9.54
C ASN A 98 -7.72 -0.30 -9.29
N MET A 99 -8.23 -0.05 -8.08
CA MET A 99 -8.71 1.28 -7.69
C MET A 99 -7.58 2.31 -7.62
N MET A 100 -6.39 1.90 -7.16
CA MET A 100 -5.21 2.78 -7.12
C MET A 100 -4.76 3.17 -8.53
N GLN A 101 -4.74 2.23 -9.48
CA GLN A 101 -4.41 2.52 -10.89
C GLN A 101 -5.37 3.54 -11.51
N SER A 102 -6.65 3.50 -11.14
CA SER A 102 -7.66 4.46 -11.61
C SER A 102 -7.61 5.80 -10.87
N GLY A 103 -6.92 5.86 -9.73
CA GLY A 103 -6.90 7.00 -8.83
C GLY A 103 -5.71 7.96 -9.00
N THR A 104 -5.05 7.96 -10.15
CA THR A 104 -3.85 8.78 -10.42
C THR A 104 -4.11 10.28 -10.28
N ALA A 105 -5.31 10.75 -10.59
CA ALA A 105 -5.71 12.15 -10.40
C ALA A 105 -5.66 12.60 -8.92
N LEU A 106 -5.74 11.65 -7.97
CA LEU A 106 -5.61 11.88 -6.53
C LEU A 106 -4.18 11.62 -6.01
N GLY A 107 -3.24 11.38 -6.91
CA GLY A 107 -1.84 11.07 -6.58
C GLY A 107 -1.59 9.59 -6.27
N MET A 108 -2.61 8.73 -6.35
CA MET A 108 -2.42 7.30 -6.12
C MET A 108 -1.57 6.67 -7.23
N HIS A 109 -0.74 5.72 -6.85
CA HIS A 109 0.02 4.88 -7.79
C HIS A 109 0.39 3.55 -7.14
N THR A 110 0.48 2.51 -7.96
CA THR A 110 1.01 1.21 -7.53
C THR A 110 2.54 1.23 -7.58
N LEU A 111 3.18 0.28 -6.89
CA LEU A 111 4.64 0.11 -6.97
C LEU A 111 5.10 -0.10 -8.41
N ASN A 112 4.36 -0.87 -9.22
CA ASN A 112 4.73 -1.12 -10.61
C ASN A 112 4.69 0.14 -11.49
N MET A 113 3.72 1.03 -11.27
CA MET A 113 3.68 2.33 -11.95
C MET A 113 4.91 3.17 -11.60
N ASP A 114 5.33 3.16 -10.35
CA ASP A 114 6.51 3.90 -9.90
C ASP A 114 7.81 3.26 -10.41
N LEU A 115 7.91 1.93 -10.44
CA LEU A 115 9.04 1.22 -11.06
C LEU A 115 9.21 1.58 -12.53
N VAL A 116 8.11 1.64 -13.29
CA VAL A 116 8.15 2.07 -14.71
C VAL A 116 8.62 3.51 -14.83
N ARG A 117 8.13 4.41 -13.97
CA ARG A 117 8.60 5.81 -13.91
C ARG A 117 10.10 5.90 -13.64
N LEU A 118 10.61 5.14 -12.67
CA LEU A 118 12.02 5.11 -12.32
C LEU A 118 12.90 4.56 -13.45
N MET A 119 12.41 3.55 -14.19
CA MET A 119 13.07 3.03 -15.39
C MET A 119 13.13 4.09 -16.50
N GLN A 120 12.03 4.79 -16.78
CA GLN A 120 11.98 5.86 -17.79
C GLN A 120 12.91 7.02 -17.45
N GLN A 121 13.13 7.29 -16.18
CA GLN A 121 14.07 8.29 -15.69
C GLN A 121 15.52 7.81 -15.64
N GLY A 122 15.78 6.53 -15.96
CA GLY A 122 17.13 5.95 -16.00
C GLY A 122 17.74 5.66 -14.62
N TYR A 123 16.94 5.65 -13.55
CA TYR A 123 17.43 5.32 -12.21
C TYR A 123 17.64 3.82 -12.00
N ILE A 124 16.79 2.98 -12.59
CA ILE A 124 16.82 1.53 -12.44
C ILE A 124 16.70 0.83 -13.79
N THR A 125 17.18 -0.41 -13.87
CA THR A 125 17.03 -1.25 -15.06
C THR A 125 15.72 -2.04 -15.06
N ARG A 126 15.42 -2.71 -16.18
CA ARG A 126 14.27 -3.63 -16.25
C ARG A 126 14.45 -4.84 -15.33
N GLU A 127 15.69 -5.30 -15.20
CA GLU A 127 16.07 -6.39 -14.29
C GLU A 127 15.83 -5.99 -12.84
N ASP A 128 16.21 -4.77 -12.45
CA ASP A 128 15.92 -4.24 -11.11
C ASP A 128 14.41 -4.19 -10.87
N ALA A 129 13.64 -3.64 -11.80
CA ALA A 129 12.18 -3.59 -11.67
C ALA A 129 11.56 -4.99 -11.52
N ALA A 130 12.07 -5.99 -12.24
CA ALA A 130 11.61 -7.39 -12.15
C ALA A 130 11.95 -8.05 -10.80
N ILE A 131 12.99 -7.59 -10.09
CA ILE A 131 13.35 -8.06 -8.75
C ILE A 131 12.44 -7.44 -7.69
N TYR A 132 12.14 -6.14 -7.81
CA TYR A 132 11.43 -5.37 -6.79
C TYR A 132 9.91 -5.34 -6.96
N THR A 133 9.37 -5.79 -8.10
CA THR A 133 7.92 -5.84 -8.31
C THR A 133 7.23 -6.80 -7.34
N ASN A 134 6.10 -6.39 -6.82
CA ASN A 134 5.19 -7.24 -6.06
C ASN A 134 4.17 -7.99 -6.94
N ASN A 135 4.06 -7.63 -8.25
CA ASN A 135 3.18 -8.26 -9.21
C ASN A 135 3.78 -8.20 -10.63
N LYS A 136 4.43 -9.30 -11.05
CA LYS A 136 5.11 -9.39 -12.35
C LYS A 136 4.15 -9.22 -13.54
N ALA A 137 2.94 -9.77 -13.44
CA ALA A 137 1.96 -9.67 -14.53
C ALA A 137 1.51 -8.22 -14.74
N GLU A 138 1.31 -7.47 -13.67
CA GLU A 138 1.01 -6.03 -13.72
C GLU A 138 2.18 -5.23 -14.30
N LEU A 139 3.41 -5.50 -13.87
CA LEU A 139 4.60 -4.83 -14.40
C LEU A 139 4.72 -5.00 -15.92
N GLU A 140 4.58 -6.22 -16.42
CA GLU A 140 4.63 -6.51 -17.85
C GLU A 140 3.48 -5.85 -18.64
N ALA A 141 2.29 -5.73 -18.04
CA ALA A 141 1.17 -5.02 -18.64
C ALA A 141 1.42 -3.51 -18.70
N THR A 142 2.07 -2.93 -17.69
CA THR A 142 2.39 -1.49 -17.62
C THR A 142 3.54 -1.10 -18.55
N LEU A 143 4.40 -2.06 -18.94
CA LEU A 143 5.53 -1.85 -19.86
C LEU A 143 5.15 -1.93 -21.36
N ARG A 144 3.92 -2.31 -21.67
CA ARG A 144 3.41 -2.40 -23.06
C ARG A 144 2.80 -1.09 -23.50
#